data_5394617e93257d6bc7a8999d0dbdc8cf
#
_entry.id   5394617e93257d6bc7a8999d0dbdc8cf
#
_cell.length_a   1.000
_cell.length_b   1.000
_cell.length_c   1.000
_cell.angle_alpha   90.00
_cell.angle_beta   90.00
_cell.angle_gamma   90.00
#
_symmetry.space_group_name_H-M   'P 1'
#
loop_
_entity.id
_entity.type
_entity.pdbx_description
1 polymer ?
#
loop_
_entity_poly.entity_id
_entity_poly.type
_entity_poly.pdbx_seq_one_letter_code
_entity_poly.pdbx_strand_id
1 'polypeptide(L)'
;MKRWSLPVALAVCIFLKFILFDVIWSSDTTFQSFSQPESYLIKGAIALLLAFPMVFFRSRWYAGIVCFLLDILLVANLMYWRTYYTAIPWNSYFLAGNLADFMGSVYASVRWCDGLFFAMTLGLLFYTSRYGDLRSSRSETRRQAVWFAAGFLICVVATVGLTFARGGFQRSYEKRNTCATPTFTVFGTLCYEFVKESMSITPEIHSEIERWLSATSRSYPVSGVEHRKHCVVILAESFEGWMLERNVEGKEVTPYLNRWLKDSCTLYAPRVQTQVRGGRSIDAQLLVNTGLLPIANGAYSIRFPNHRYPSLAKALKQACGEKGRMVGMTSDKRIVWNQQGVAMAFGFDRLYDEKSFTKEE
;
A
#
# COMPACT_ATOMS: atom_id res chain seq x y z
N MET A 1 -24.87 39.27 2.13
CA MET A 1 -23.73 38.30 2.04
C MET A 1 -23.55 37.90 0.60
N LYS A 2 -22.35 38.14 -0.02
CA LYS A 2 -22.06 37.69 -1.37
C LYS A 2 -22.05 36.16 -1.36
N ARG A 3 -22.91 35.53 -2.15
CA ARG A 3 -22.99 34.09 -2.31
C ARG A 3 -21.76 33.63 -3.04
N TRP A 4 -21.11 32.54 -2.58
CA TRP A 4 -19.99 31.95 -3.26
C TRP A 4 -20.45 31.32 -4.56
N SER A 5 -19.72 31.53 -5.64
CA SER A 5 -19.98 30.82 -6.90
C SER A 5 -19.80 29.32 -6.70
N LEU A 6 -20.58 28.50 -7.42
CA LEU A 6 -20.53 27.05 -7.35
C LEU A 6 -19.11 26.47 -7.49
N PRO A 7 -18.29 26.91 -8.47
CA PRO A 7 -16.92 26.41 -8.59
C PRO A 7 -16.05 26.70 -7.37
N VAL A 8 -16.19 27.87 -6.77
CA VAL A 8 -15.45 28.27 -5.56
C VAL A 8 -15.91 27.43 -4.37
N ALA A 9 -17.20 27.23 -4.19
CA ALA A 9 -17.72 26.40 -3.11
C ALA A 9 -17.21 24.94 -3.21
N LEU A 10 -17.17 24.39 -4.43
CA LEU A 10 -16.59 23.06 -4.69
C LEU A 10 -15.10 23.02 -4.36
N ALA A 11 -14.31 23.99 -4.84
CA ALA A 11 -12.87 24.06 -4.59
C ALA A 11 -12.57 24.14 -3.08
N VAL A 12 -13.29 24.98 -2.35
CA VAL A 12 -13.15 25.10 -0.89
C VAL A 12 -13.55 23.80 -0.19
N CYS A 13 -14.64 23.16 -0.59
CA CYS A 13 -15.06 21.87 -0.01
C CYS A 13 -13.97 20.80 -0.22
N ILE A 14 -13.44 20.67 -1.42
CA ILE A 14 -12.36 19.71 -1.72
C ILE A 14 -11.11 20.03 -0.90
N PHE A 15 -10.70 21.29 -0.83
CA PHE A 15 -9.55 21.70 -0.03
C PHE A 15 -9.74 21.33 1.45
N LEU A 16 -10.91 21.64 2.04
CA LEU A 16 -11.22 21.29 3.42
C LEU A 16 -11.26 19.78 3.67
N LYS A 17 -11.67 18.97 2.69
CA LYS A 17 -11.59 17.51 2.78
C LYS A 17 -10.15 17.03 2.90
N PHE A 18 -9.22 17.61 2.15
CA PHE A 18 -7.80 17.28 2.30
C PHE A 18 -7.24 17.71 3.66
N ILE A 19 -7.69 18.84 4.21
CA ILE A 19 -7.31 19.24 5.58
C ILE A 19 -7.89 18.27 6.60
N LEU A 20 -9.16 17.88 6.47
CA LEU A 20 -9.77 16.85 7.33
C LEU A 20 -9.01 15.53 7.26
N PHE A 21 -8.60 15.11 6.06
CA PHE A 21 -7.77 13.94 5.87
C PHE A 21 -6.46 14.04 6.67
N ASP A 22 -5.75 15.17 6.59
CA ASP A 22 -4.51 15.38 7.33
C ASP A 22 -4.73 15.34 8.84
N VAL A 23 -5.82 15.92 9.34
CA VAL A 23 -6.16 15.89 10.77
C VAL A 23 -6.35 14.45 11.25
N ILE A 24 -7.17 13.67 10.53
CA ILE A 24 -7.42 12.27 10.88
C ILE A 24 -6.15 11.43 10.73
N TRP A 25 -5.41 11.60 9.63
CA TRP A 25 -4.15 10.90 9.39
C TRP A 25 -3.13 11.19 10.48
N SER A 26 -2.97 12.45 10.88
CA SER A 26 -2.07 12.86 11.96
C SER A 26 -2.49 12.27 13.31
N SER A 27 -3.78 12.17 13.59
CA SER A 27 -4.31 11.51 14.80
C SER A 27 -4.02 10.01 14.81
N ASP A 28 -4.10 9.35 13.65
CA ASP A 28 -3.87 7.90 13.53
C ASP A 28 -2.37 7.53 13.45
N THR A 29 -1.51 8.43 13.03
CA THR A 29 -0.12 8.14 12.70
C THR A 29 0.93 8.88 13.52
N THR A 30 0.55 9.96 14.21
CA THR A 30 1.44 10.97 14.79
C THR A 30 2.29 11.75 13.77
N PHE A 31 2.19 11.45 12.47
CA PHE A 31 2.86 12.17 11.39
C PHE A 31 1.95 13.25 10.81
N GLN A 32 2.50 14.44 10.61
CA GLN A 32 1.73 15.60 10.14
C GLN A 32 2.44 16.33 8.99
N SER A 33 1.62 16.93 8.13
CA SER A 33 2.10 17.79 7.03
C SER A 33 1.91 19.28 7.31
N PHE A 34 1.36 19.65 8.48
CA PHE A 34 0.94 21.03 8.79
C PHE A 34 2.08 22.05 8.77
N SER A 35 3.31 21.64 9.05
CA SER A 35 4.49 22.50 8.97
C SER A 35 5.09 22.64 7.56
N GLN A 36 4.45 22.04 6.55
CA GLN A 36 4.98 21.98 5.19
C GLN A 36 4.10 22.84 4.26
N PRO A 37 4.53 24.03 3.85
CA PRO A 37 3.72 24.93 3.03
C PRO A 37 3.37 24.34 1.67
N GLU A 38 4.25 23.51 1.08
CA GLU A 38 3.97 22.79 -0.17
C GLU A 38 2.74 21.88 -0.06
N SER A 39 2.43 21.35 1.11
CA SER A 39 1.24 20.53 1.35
C SER A 39 -0.06 21.32 1.05
N TYR A 40 -0.14 22.56 1.48
CA TYR A 40 -1.33 23.39 1.24
C TYR A 40 -1.43 23.81 -0.23
N LEU A 41 -0.29 24.08 -0.87
CA LEU A 41 -0.24 24.47 -2.28
C LEU A 41 -0.71 23.31 -3.18
N ILE A 42 -0.26 22.09 -2.90
CA ILE A 42 -0.69 20.89 -3.64
C ILE A 42 -2.19 20.67 -3.48
N LYS A 43 -2.70 20.73 -2.25
CA LYS A 43 -4.13 20.58 -1.96
C LYS A 43 -4.95 21.65 -2.68
N GLY A 44 -4.47 22.90 -2.66
CA GLY A 44 -5.07 24.01 -3.40
C GLY A 44 -5.07 23.76 -4.91
N ALA A 45 -3.95 23.32 -5.48
CA ALA A 45 -3.85 23.00 -6.90
C ALA A 45 -4.83 21.91 -7.32
N ILE A 46 -4.91 20.81 -6.56
CA ILE A 46 -5.83 19.69 -6.86
C ILE A 46 -7.27 20.14 -6.70
N ALA A 47 -7.59 20.93 -5.66
CA ALA A 47 -8.93 21.45 -5.45
C ALA A 47 -9.38 22.37 -6.60
N LEU A 48 -8.49 23.24 -7.08
CA LEU A 48 -8.75 24.10 -8.24
C LEU A 48 -8.92 23.29 -9.51
N LEU A 49 -8.07 22.28 -9.73
CA LEU A 49 -8.12 21.40 -10.91
C LEU A 49 -9.44 20.62 -10.95
N LEU A 50 -9.83 19.98 -9.86
CA LEU A 50 -11.08 19.20 -9.78
C LEU A 50 -12.33 20.08 -9.85
N ALA A 51 -12.26 21.33 -9.38
CA ALA A 51 -13.36 22.27 -9.46
C ALA A 51 -13.42 23.03 -10.82
N PHE A 52 -12.36 23.02 -11.61
CA PHE A 52 -12.26 23.77 -12.87
C PHE A 52 -13.39 23.46 -13.88
N PRO A 53 -13.75 22.20 -14.15
CA PRO A 53 -14.86 21.89 -15.06
C PRO A 53 -16.18 22.51 -14.65
N MET A 54 -16.39 22.73 -13.34
CA MET A 54 -17.61 23.37 -12.82
C MET A 54 -17.76 24.86 -13.21
N VAL A 55 -16.67 25.49 -13.63
CA VAL A 55 -16.73 26.87 -14.18
C VAL A 55 -17.57 26.90 -15.44
N PHE A 56 -17.54 25.85 -16.26
CA PHE A 56 -18.23 25.73 -17.53
C PHE A 56 -19.57 25.01 -17.41
N PHE A 57 -19.60 23.85 -16.76
CA PHE A 57 -20.77 22.98 -16.75
C PHE A 57 -21.80 23.33 -15.66
N ARG A 58 -21.39 23.96 -14.55
CA ARG A 58 -22.22 24.37 -13.39
C ARG A 58 -23.24 23.30 -12.96
N SER A 59 -22.81 22.04 -12.96
CA SER A 59 -23.65 20.91 -12.64
C SER A 59 -23.52 20.51 -11.16
N ARG A 60 -24.64 20.43 -10.45
CA ARG A 60 -24.69 19.90 -9.07
C ARG A 60 -24.29 18.43 -9.01
N TRP A 61 -24.69 17.68 -10.02
CA TRP A 61 -24.33 16.27 -10.13
C TRP A 61 -22.83 16.09 -10.27
N TYR A 62 -22.15 16.92 -11.05
CA TYR A 62 -20.70 16.92 -11.15
C TYR A 62 -20.06 17.12 -9.78
N ALA A 63 -20.51 18.16 -9.02
CA ALA A 63 -19.97 18.42 -7.68
C ALA A 63 -20.19 17.24 -6.73
N GLY A 64 -21.37 16.65 -6.75
CA GLY A 64 -21.71 15.49 -5.93
C GLY A 64 -20.85 14.28 -6.26
N ILE A 65 -20.73 13.93 -7.56
CA ILE A 65 -19.95 12.77 -8.02
C ILE A 65 -18.46 12.96 -7.67
N VAL A 66 -17.88 14.11 -7.98
CA VAL A 66 -16.47 14.37 -7.68
C VAL A 66 -16.18 14.29 -6.18
N CYS A 67 -17.02 14.92 -5.35
CA CYS A 67 -16.86 14.87 -3.90
C CYS A 67 -17.05 13.44 -3.37
N PHE A 68 -18.04 12.70 -3.84
CA PHE A 68 -18.31 11.33 -3.39
C PHE A 68 -17.17 10.37 -3.76
N LEU A 69 -16.65 10.45 -4.98
CA LEU A 69 -15.51 9.64 -5.39
C LEU A 69 -14.25 10.00 -4.58
N LEU A 70 -14.06 11.28 -4.29
CA LEU A 70 -12.98 11.73 -3.42
C LEU A 70 -13.15 11.21 -2.00
N ASP A 71 -14.37 11.21 -1.45
CA ASP A 71 -14.66 10.68 -0.11
C ASP A 71 -14.30 9.19 -0.02
N ILE A 72 -14.72 8.39 -1.00
CA ILE A 72 -14.35 6.97 -1.06
C ILE A 72 -12.83 6.82 -1.09
N LEU A 73 -12.13 7.58 -1.94
CA LEU A 73 -10.68 7.50 -2.08
C LEU A 73 -9.95 7.84 -0.77
N LEU A 74 -10.34 8.94 -0.12
CA LEU A 74 -9.70 9.40 1.12
C LEU A 74 -10.00 8.44 2.27
N VAL A 75 -11.25 8.04 2.46
CA VAL A 75 -11.66 7.11 3.51
C VAL A 75 -11.01 5.74 3.32
N ALA A 76 -10.98 5.21 2.09
CA ALA A 76 -10.31 3.94 1.81
C ALA A 76 -8.82 3.97 2.21
N ASN A 77 -8.11 5.09 1.95
CA ASN A 77 -6.71 5.22 2.36
C ASN A 77 -6.55 5.31 3.88
N LEU A 78 -7.46 5.98 4.61
CA LEU A 78 -7.45 5.99 6.08
C LEU A 78 -7.68 4.59 6.65
N MET A 79 -8.67 3.86 6.12
CA MET A 79 -8.95 2.49 6.54
C MET A 79 -7.79 1.55 6.25
N TYR A 80 -7.20 1.67 5.07
CA TYR A 80 -6.03 0.88 4.68
C TYR A 80 -4.83 1.17 5.59
N TRP A 81 -4.58 2.44 5.94
CA TRP A 81 -3.54 2.81 6.90
C TRP A 81 -3.76 2.13 8.26
N ARG A 82 -4.99 2.16 8.79
CA ARG A 82 -5.32 1.57 10.10
C ARG A 82 -5.05 0.06 10.15
N THR A 83 -5.10 -0.60 9.00
CA THR A 83 -4.87 -2.05 8.88
C THR A 83 -3.44 -2.37 8.49
N TYR A 84 -2.86 -1.62 7.55
CA TYR A 84 -1.59 -1.98 6.89
C TYR A 84 -0.44 -1.00 7.15
N TYR A 85 -0.67 0.10 7.86
CA TYR A 85 0.30 1.14 8.19
C TYR A 85 0.99 1.77 6.96
N THR A 86 0.31 1.83 5.85
CA THR A 86 0.72 2.48 4.61
C THR A 86 -0.50 2.98 3.84
N ALA A 87 -0.33 3.95 2.93
CA ALA A 87 -1.37 4.29 1.97
C ALA A 87 -1.57 3.14 0.97
N ILE A 88 -2.72 3.10 0.31
CA ILE A 88 -3.02 2.08 -0.71
C ILE A 88 -1.99 2.22 -1.85
N PRO A 89 -1.13 1.23 -2.10
CA PRO A 89 -0.22 1.25 -3.23
C PRO A 89 -0.99 1.22 -4.56
N TRP A 90 -0.43 1.83 -5.61
CA TRP A 90 -1.05 1.88 -6.94
C TRP A 90 -1.58 0.53 -7.42
N ASN A 91 -0.77 -0.52 -7.29
CA ASN A 91 -1.15 -1.86 -7.74
C ASN A 91 -2.27 -2.51 -6.92
N SER A 92 -2.46 -2.08 -5.67
CA SER A 92 -3.50 -2.66 -4.80
C SER A 92 -4.91 -2.26 -5.23
N TYR A 93 -5.06 -1.17 -5.99
CA TYR A 93 -6.38 -0.80 -6.55
C TYR A 93 -6.91 -1.83 -7.54
N PHE A 94 -6.04 -2.56 -8.23
CA PHE A 94 -6.44 -3.64 -9.16
C PHE A 94 -6.92 -4.91 -8.42
N LEU A 95 -6.69 -4.99 -7.12
CA LEU A 95 -7.12 -6.10 -6.28
C LEU A 95 -8.45 -5.84 -5.57
N ALA A 96 -9.13 -4.75 -5.89
CA ALA A 96 -10.40 -4.39 -5.26
C ALA A 96 -11.47 -5.50 -5.37
N GLY A 97 -11.38 -6.37 -6.41
CA GLY A 97 -12.23 -7.55 -6.53
C GLY A 97 -12.11 -8.56 -5.38
N ASN A 98 -11.00 -8.57 -4.66
CA ASN A 98 -10.77 -9.47 -3.53
C ASN A 98 -11.29 -8.88 -2.20
N LEU A 99 -11.79 -7.64 -2.21
CA LEU A 99 -12.22 -6.94 -1.00
C LEU A 99 -13.34 -7.68 -0.25
N ALA A 100 -14.19 -8.43 -0.98
CA ALA A 100 -15.27 -9.20 -0.39
C ALA A 100 -14.78 -10.24 0.64
N ASP A 101 -13.59 -10.79 0.46
CA ASP A 101 -12.99 -11.77 1.37
C ASP A 101 -12.44 -11.13 2.67
N PHE A 102 -12.25 -9.81 2.67
CA PHE A 102 -11.68 -9.05 3.79
C PHE A 102 -12.67 -8.09 4.46
N MET A 103 -13.98 -8.26 4.22
CA MET A 103 -15.00 -7.34 4.76
C MET A 103 -14.96 -7.21 6.28
N GLY A 104 -14.57 -8.25 7.02
CA GLY A 104 -14.39 -8.16 8.46
C GLY A 104 -13.32 -7.13 8.87
N SER A 105 -12.18 -7.11 8.19
CA SER A 105 -11.13 -6.12 8.43
C SER A 105 -11.56 -4.71 7.99
N VAL A 106 -12.34 -4.62 6.93
CA VAL A 106 -12.92 -3.35 6.47
C VAL A 106 -13.82 -2.77 7.56
N TYR A 107 -14.78 -3.56 8.06
CA TYR A 107 -15.68 -3.08 9.13
C TYR A 107 -14.94 -2.71 10.41
N ALA A 108 -13.92 -3.48 10.80
CA ALA A 108 -13.11 -3.19 11.99
C ALA A 108 -12.31 -1.89 11.88
N SER A 109 -12.01 -1.42 10.65
CA SER A 109 -11.23 -0.21 10.41
C SER A 109 -12.07 1.06 10.26
N VAL A 110 -13.42 0.96 10.21
CA VAL A 110 -14.33 2.10 10.12
C VAL A 110 -14.35 2.90 11.43
N ARG A 111 -14.26 4.21 11.33
CA ARG A 111 -14.44 5.13 12.45
C ARG A 111 -15.54 6.15 12.17
N TRP A 112 -16.18 6.66 13.21
CA TRP A 112 -17.25 7.66 13.08
C TRP A 112 -16.79 8.93 12.33
N CYS A 113 -15.52 9.34 12.50
CA CYS A 113 -14.95 10.51 11.82
C CYS A 113 -14.89 10.37 10.30
N ASP A 114 -14.89 9.14 9.76
CA ASP A 114 -14.92 8.89 8.32
C ASP A 114 -16.24 9.39 7.70
N GLY A 115 -17.32 9.40 8.47
CA GLY A 115 -18.61 9.95 8.06
C GLY A 115 -18.59 11.46 7.79
N LEU A 116 -17.62 12.20 8.36
CA LEU A 116 -17.52 13.65 8.17
C LEU A 116 -17.25 14.01 6.70
N PHE A 117 -16.52 13.20 5.95
CA PHE A 117 -16.29 13.42 4.51
C PHE A 117 -17.60 13.43 3.74
N PHE A 118 -18.45 12.44 3.98
CA PHE A 118 -19.77 12.33 3.34
C PHE A 118 -20.71 13.43 3.82
N ALA A 119 -20.66 13.81 5.09
CA ALA A 119 -21.43 14.93 5.62
C ALA A 119 -21.04 16.25 4.94
N MET A 120 -19.76 16.48 4.64
CA MET A 120 -19.30 17.65 3.88
C MET A 120 -19.84 17.63 2.44
N THR A 121 -19.90 16.47 1.78
CA THR A 121 -20.52 16.31 0.45
C THR A 121 -22.01 16.68 0.51
N LEU A 122 -22.74 16.14 1.48
CA LEU A 122 -24.17 16.45 1.66
C LEU A 122 -24.38 17.95 1.95
N GLY A 123 -23.53 18.53 2.79
CA GLY A 123 -23.55 19.99 3.09
C GLY A 123 -23.33 20.84 1.83
N LEU A 124 -22.37 20.44 0.98
CA LEU A 124 -22.13 21.09 -0.31
C LEU A 124 -23.36 20.98 -1.23
N LEU A 125 -23.95 19.78 -1.35
CA LEU A 125 -25.14 19.55 -2.17
C LEU A 125 -26.32 20.36 -1.67
N PHE A 126 -26.53 20.41 -0.36
CA PHE A 126 -27.54 21.26 0.25
C PHE A 126 -27.29 22.75 -0.04
N TYR A 127 -26.06 23.23 0.17
CA TYR A 127 -25.68 24.62 -0.15
C TYR A 127 -25.95 24.94 -1.62
N THR A 128 -25.50 24.09 -2.53
CA THR A 128 -25.65 24.30 -3.98
C THR A 128 -27.10 24.17 -4.43
N SER A 129 -27.92 23.38 -3.75
CA SER A 129 -29.37 23.32 -4.03
C SER A 129 -30.12 24.56 -3.60
N ARG A 130 -29.73 25.11 -2.46
CA ARG A 130 -30.46 26.26 -1.84
C ARG A 130 -29.97 27.60 -2.36
N TYR A 131 -28.67 27.74 -2.64
CA TYR A 131 -28.03 29.01 -2.91
C TYR A 131 -27.23 29.04 -4.23
N GLY A 132 -27.08 27.92 -4.90
CA GLY A 132 -26.28 27.83 -6.11
C GLY A 132 -26.96 28.48 -7.30
N ASP A 133 -26.32 29.50 -7.86
CA ASP A 133 -26.74 30.06 -9.14
C ASP A 133 -26.06 29.25 -10.28
N LEU A 134 -26.89 28.57 -11.07
CA LEU A 134 -26.45 27.80 -12.24
C LEU A 134 -26.23 28.68 -13.47
N ARG A 135 -26.73 29.95 -13.42
CA ARG A 135 -26.58 30.91 -14.51
C ARG A 135 -25.33 31.76 -14.30
N SER A 136 -24.56 31.94 -15.34
CA SER A 136 -23.39 32.82 -15.37
C SER A 136 -23.33 33.55 -16.69
N SER A 137 -22.90 34.79 -16.68
CA SER A 137 -22.58 35.48 -17.94
C SER A 137 -21.30 34.94 -18.54
N ARG A 138 -21.17 35.07 -19.86
CA ARG A 138 -19.95 34.64 -20.58
C ARG A 138 -18.70 35.36 -20.05
N SER A 139 -18.81 36.64 -19.68
CA SER A 139 -17.72 37.42 -19.11
C SER A 139 -17.31 36.91 -17.73
N GLU A 140 -18.27 36.51 -16.89
CA GLU A 140 -18.01 35.99 -15.56
C GLU A 140 -17.37 34.60 -15.63
N THR A 141 -17.85 33.72 -16.51
CA THR A 141 -17.25 32.41 -16.77
C THR A 141 -15.80 32.54 -17.21
N ARG A 142 -15.50 33.43 -18.17
CA ARG A 142 -14.14 33.70 -18.63
C ARG A 142 -13.25 34.22 -17.49
N ARG A 143 -13.75 35.15 -16.67
CA ARG A 143 -13.01 35.68 -15.52
C ARG A 143 -12.72 34.59 -14.49
N GLN A 144 -13.70 33.75 -14.16
CA GLN A 144 -13.50 32.65 -13.23
C GLN A 144 -12.50 31.63 -13.79
N ALA A 145 -12.59 31.27 -15.05
CA ALA A 145 -11.64 30.35 -15.69
C ALA A 145 -10.19 30.86 -15.59
N VAL A 146 -9.97 32.16 -15.86
CA VAL A 146 -8.65 32.80 -15.73
C VAL A 146 -8.17 32.74 -14.28
N TRP A 147 -9.00 33.07 -13.29
CA TRP A 147 -8.59 33.01 -11.89
C TRP A 147 -8.27 31.59 -11.42
N PHE A 148 -9.06 30.59 -11.82
CA PHE A 148 -8.78 29.20 -11.49
C PHE A 148 -7.48 28.70 -12.14
N ALA A 149 -7.28 29.01 -13.42
CA ALA A 149 -6.06 28.64 -14.13
C ALA A 149 -4.81 29.35 -13.55
N ALA A 150 -4.90 30.66 -13.26
CA ALA A 150 -3.81 31.40 -12.65
C ALA A 150 -3.49 30.88 -11.23
N GLY A 151 -4.53 30.65 -10.39
CA GLY A 151 -4.36 30.10 -9.06
C GLY A 151 -3.74 28.70 -9.09
N PHE A 152 -4.19 27.84 -9.98
CA PHE A 152 -3.59 26.50 -10.21
C PHE A 152 -2.10 26.60 -10.61
N LEU A 153 -1.78 27.44 -11.59
CA LEU A 153 -0.41 27.64 -12.06
C LEU A 153 0.51 28.17 -10.94
N ILE A 154 0.05 29.15 -10.18
CA ILE A 154 0.80 29.69 -9.04
C ILE A 154 1.05 28.58 -8.01
N CYS A 155 0.04 27.80 -7.65
CA CYS A 155 0.19 26.69 -6.71
C CYS A 155 1.21 25.65 -7.23
N VAL A 156 1.14 25.28 -8.50
CA VAL A 156 2.06 24.31 -9.11
C VAL A 156 3.50 24.84 -9.12
N VAL A 157 3.72 26.06 -9.61
CA VAL A 157 5.06 26.67 -9.68
C VAL A 157 5.66 26.81 -8.29
N ALA A 158 4.89 27.28 -7.31
CA ALA A 158 5.35 27.42 -5.94
C ALA A 158 5.64 26.04 -5.29
N THR A 159 4.81 25.03 -5.55
CA THR A 159 5.06 23.65 -5.10
C THR A 159 6.36 23.11 -5.64
N VAL A 160 6.56 23.21 -6.96
CA VAL A 160 7.78 22.74 -7.63
C VAL A 160 8.99 23.45 -7.05
N GLY A 161 8.96 24.77 -6.95
CA GLY A 161 10.05 25.58 -6.39
C GLY A 161 10.42 25.18 -4.96
N LEU A 162 9.42 25.04 -4.07
CA LEU A 162 9.64 24.64 -2.69
C LEU A 162 10.15 23.19 -2.57
N THR A 163 9.63 22.29 -3.40
CA THR A 163 10.05 20.89 -3.39
C THR A 163 11.49 20.75 -3.86
N PHE A 164 11.90 21.48 -4.91
CA PHE A 164 13.30 21.53 -5.36
C PHE A 164 14.22 22.14 -4.32
N ALA A 165 13.84 23.24 -3.68
CA ALA A 165 14.62 23.86 -2.61
C ALA A 165 14.86 22.93 -1.42
N ARG A 166 14.01 21.93 -1.21
CA ARG A 166 14.12 20.93 -0.15
C ARG A 166 14.81 19.62 -0.58
N GLY A 167 15.38 19.57 -1.75
CA GLY A 167 16.15 18.44 -2.26
C GLY A 167 15.40 17.50 -3.19
N GLY A 168 14.28 17.96 -3.78
CA GLY A 168 13.53 17.27 -4.80
C GLY A 168 12.42 16.36 -4.25
N PHE A 169 11.52 15.97 -5.16
CA PHE A 169 10.34 15.16 -4.82
C PHE A 169 10.71 13.77 -4.32
N GLN A 170 11.65 13.11 -4.99
CA GLN A 170 12.10 11.76 -4.61
C GLN A 170 12.64 11.74 -3.17
N ARG A 171 13.50 12.71 -2.81
CA ARG A 171 14.04 12.81 -1.45
C ARG A 171 12.94 13.06 -0.41
N SER A 172 11.97 13.90 -0.74
CA SER A 172 10.84 14.19 0.13
C SER A 172 9.93 12.97 0.31
N TYR A 173 9.71 12.19 -0.75
CA TYR A 173 8.92 10.98 -0.73
C TYR A 173 9.61 9.85 0.05
N GLU A 174 10.86 9.55 -0.29
CA GLU A 174 11.60 8.41 0.29
C GLU A 174 11.96 8.60 1.76
N LYS A 175 12.37 9.81 2.16
CA LYS A 175 12.72 10.09 3.55
C LYS A 175 11.52 10.23 4.48
N ARG A 176 10.34 10.50 3.94
CA ARG A 176 9.13 10.80 4.71
C ARG A 176 7.96 9.96 4.22
N ASN A 177 8.18 8.69 3.98
CA ASN A 177 7.18 7.79 3.39
C ASN A 177 5.80 7.91 4.08
N THR A 178 5.76 7.92 5.41
CA THR A 178 4.53 8.09 6.18
C THR A 178 3.94 9.50 6.12
N CYS A 179 4.77 10.52 5.89
CA CYS A 179 4.33 11.91 5.73
C CYS A 179 4.04 12.26 4.26
N ALA A 180 4.47 11.43 3.30
CA ALA A 180 4.31 11.72 1.88
C ALA A 180 2.83 11.82 1.49
N THR A 181 2.01 10.90 1.96
CA THR A 181 0.57 10.87 1.65
C THR A 181 -0.17 12.14 2.10
N PRO A 182 -0.07 12.62 3.35
CA PRO A 182 -0.70 13.88 3.71
C PRO A 182 -0.03 15.09 3.05
N THR A 183 1.27 15.05 2.74
CA THR A 183 1.97 16.18 2.10
C THR A 183 1.59 16.32 0.63
N PHE A 184 1.68 15.24 -0.14
CA PHE A 184 1.47 15.24 -1.59
C PHE A 184 0.06 14.82 -1.98
N THR A 185 -0.80 14.54 -1.04
CA THR A 185 -2.12 13.91 -1.18
C THR A 185 -2.03 12.48 -1.74
N VAL A 186 -3.14 11.77 -1.70
CA VAL A 186 -3.25 10.43 -2.31
C VAL A 186 -2.95 10.48 -3.82
N PHE A 187 -3.33 11.55 -4.49
CA PHE A 187 -3.06 11.72 -5.93
C PHE A 187 -1.56 11.85 -6.25
N GLY A 188 -0.83 12.65 -5.47
CA GLY A 188 0.61 12.82 -5.68
C GLY A 188 1.38 11.52 -5.41
N THR A 189 1.01 10.76 -4.39
CA THR A 189 1.63 9.46 -4.10
C THR A 189 1.33 8.44 -5.19
N LEU A 190 0.09 8.35 -5.67
CA LEU A 190 -0.28 7.48 -6.78
C LEU A 190 0.46 7.82 -8.08
N CYS A 191 0.54 9.12 -8.43
CA CYS A 191 1.29 9.56 -9.59
C CYS A 191 2.78 9.19 -9.48
N TYR A 192 3.38 9.38 -8.31
CA TYR A 192 4.79 9.03 -8.10
C TYR A 192 5.02 7.52 -8.24
N GLU A 193 4.19 6.71 -7.62
CA GLU A 193 4.30 5.24 -7.72
C GLU A 193 4.12 4.77 -9.16
N PHE A 194 3.12 5.31 -9.87
CA PHE A 194 2.88 4.99 -11.28
C PHE A 194 4.08 5.34 -12.16
N VAL A 195 4.64 6.54 -12.01
CA VAL A 195 5.83 6.95 -12.78
C VAL A 195 7.02 6.07 -12.43
N LYS A 196 7.27 5.81 -11.16
CA LYS A 196 8.38 4.95 -10.71
C LYS A 196 8.28 3.53 -11.24
N GLU A 197 7.07 2.98 -11.31
CA GLU A 197 6.82 1.65 -11.89
C GLU A 197 7.00 1.61 -13.41
N SER A 198 6.67 2.70 -14.08
CA SER A 198 6.82 2.81 -15.53
C SER A 198 8.27 3.01 -15.97
N MET A 199 9.18 3.32 -15.04
CA MET A 199 10.60 3.44 -15.35
C MET A 199 11.22 2.07 -15.56
N SER A 200 11.66 1.79 -16.78
CA SER A 200 12.45 0.60 -17.10
C SER A 200 13.84 0.69 -16.45
N ILE A 201 14.37 -0.48 -16.06
CA ILE A 201 15.76 -0.59 -15.61
C ILE A 201 16.66 -0.27 -16.79
N THR A 202 17.50 0.77 -16.66
CA THR A 202 18.45 1.12 -17.69
C THR A 202 19.60 0.10 -17.74
N PRO A 203 20.31 -0.04 -18.89
CA PRO A 203 21.48 -0.95 -18.98
C PRO A 203 22.56 -0.65 -17.93
N GLU A 204 22.72 0.64 -17.56
CA GLU A 204 23.67 1.06 -16.52
C GLU A 204 23.29 0.51 -15.15
N ILE A 205 22.01 0.65 -14.75
CA ILE A 205 21.49 0.11 -13.50
C ILE A 205 21.60 -1.42 -13.49
N HIS A 206 21.31 -2.06 -14.62
CA HIS A 206 21.46 -3.51 -14.76
C HIS A 206 22.92 -3.96 -14.52
N SER A 207 23.88 -3.28 -15.14
CA SER A 207 25.31 -3.59 -14.98
C SER A 207 25.80 -3.31 -13.55
N GLU A 208 25.26 -2.31 -12.87
CA GLU A 208 25.57 -2.02 -11.47
C GLU A 208 25.03 -3.12 -10.53
N ILE A 209 23.80 -3.59 -10.76
CA ILE A 209 23.20 -4.69 -10.02
C ILE A 209 24.02 -5.97 -10.22
N GLU A 210 24.42 -6.31 -11.45
CA GLU A 210 25.24 -7.51 -11.72
C GLU A 210 26.60 -7.44 -11.03
N ARG A 211 27.23 -6.25 -11.06
CA ARG A 211 28.51 -6.02 -10.37
C ARG A 211 28.36 -6.18 -8.86
N TRP A 212 27.29 -5.63 -8.28
CA TRP A 212 27.00 -5.77 -6.85
C TRP A 212 26.72 -7.24 -6.48
N LEU A 213 25.91 -7.95 -7.24
CA LEU A 213 25.63 -9.37 -7.03
C LEU A 213 26.91 -10.22 -7.09
N SER A 214 27.79 -9.97 -8.07
CA SER A 214 29.06 -10.67 -8.20
C SER A 214 29.99 -10.40 -7.03
N ALA A 215 30.04 -9.17 -6.54
CA ALA A 215 30.88 -8.78 -5.39
C ALA A 215 30.36 -9.31 -4.06
N THR A 216 29.03 -9.52 -3.93
CA THR A 216 28.39 -9.97 -2.68
C THR A 216 28.08 -11.46 -2.67
N SER A 217 28.17 -12.14 -3.80
CA SER A 217 27.95 -13.58 -3.91
C SER A 217 29.01 -14.33 -3.13
N ARG A 218 28.60 -14.97 -2.03
CA ARG A 218 29.46 -15.82 -1.21
C ARG A 218 29.06 -17.27 -1.42
N SER A 219 29.99 -18.08 -1.89
CA SER A 219 29.86 -19.53 -1.86
C SER A 219 30.24 -20.03 -0.48
N TYR A 220 29.31 -20.60 0.25
CA TYR A 220 29.61 -21.30 1.49
C TYR A 220 29.80 -22.79 1.16
N PRO A 221 30.94 -23.42 1.49
CA PRO A 221 31.08 -24.84 1.34
C PRO A 221 30.08 -25.53 2.29
N VAL A 222 29.13 -26.24 1.71
CA VAL A 222 28.21 -27.09 2.46
C VAL A 222 28.92 -28.42 2.71
N SER A 223 29.56 -28.56 3.86
CA SER A 223 30.18 -29.81 4.28
C SER A 223 29.35 -30.47 5.39
N GLY A 224 29.20 -31.78 5.36
CA GLY A 224 28.59 -32.55 6.44
C GLY A 224 27.05 -32.57 6.46
N VAL A 225 26.40 -32.20 5.36
CA VAL A 225 24.94 -32.33 5.26
C VAL A 225 24.59 -33.77 4.97
N GLU A 226 24.02 -34.48 5.93
CA GLU A 226 23.38 -35.76 5.69
C GLU A 226 22.24 -35.59 4.68
N HIS A 227 22.13 -36.51 3.72
CA HIS A 227 21.01 -36.53 2.79
C HIS A 227 19.70 -36.82 3.55
N ARG A 228 18.96 -35.77 3.87
CA ARG A 228 17.61 -35.88 4.45
C ARG A 228 16.59 -36.06 3.33
N LYS A 229 15.58 -36.89 3.59
CA LYS A 229 14.54 -37.22 2.59
C LYS A 229 13.50 -36.11 2.41
N HIS A 230 13.27 -35.29 3.42
CA HIS A 230 12.22 -34.32 3.46
C HIS A 230 12.69 -33.01 4.11
N CYS A 231 12.19 -31.88 3.56
CA CYS A 231 12.34 -30.56 4.15
C CYS A 231 10.93 -29.94 4.30
N VAL A 232 10.58 -29.57 5.50
CA VAL A 232 9.31 -28.90 5.80
C VAL A 232 9.62 -27.50 6.34
N VAL A 233 9.07 -26.47 5.70
CA VAL A 233 9.18 -25.08 6.13
C VAL A 233 7.81 -24.61 6.58
N ILE A 234 7.70 -24.18 7.84
CA ILE A 234 6.46 -23.67 8.41
C ILE A 234 6.64 -22.17 8.70
N LEU A 235 5.87 -21.34 8.03
CA LEU A 235 5.76 -19.92 8.30
C LEU A 235 4.55 -19.69 9.21
N ALA A 236 4.81 -19.57 10.51
CA ALA A 236 3.77 -19.34 11.50
C ALA A 236 3.48 -17.84 11.60
N GLU A 237 2.32 -17.41 11.09
CA GLU A 237 1.90 -16.01 11.15
C GLU A 237 1.56 -15.58 12.58
N SER A 238 1.94 -14.34 12.92
CA SER A 238 1.67 -13.73 14.23
C SER A 238 2.17 -14.53 15.43
N PHE A 239 3.12 -15.47 15.22
CA PHE A 239 3.74 -16.21 16.30
C PHE A 239 4.83 -15.37 16.96
N GLU A 240 4.64 -15.07 18.23
CA GLU A 240 5.58 -14.27 19.01
C GLU A 240 6.37 -15.13 20.00
N GLY A 241 7.67 -14.88 20.13
CA GLY A 241 8.58 -15.67 20.96
C GLY A 241 8.24 -15.70 22.45
N TRP A 242 7.48 -14.73 22.95
CA TRP A 242 7.04 -14.72 24.35
C TRP A 242 6.12 -15.90 24.73
N MET A 243 5.51 -16.56 23.74
CA MET A 243 4.68 -17.75 23.97
C MET A 243 5.48 -18.99 24.32
N LEU A 244 6.76 -19.03 23.95
CA LEU A 244 7.67 -20.13 24.25
C LEU A 244 7.95 -20.19 25.74
N GLU A 245 7.98 -21.40 26.28
CA GLU A 245 8.23 -21.71 27.71
C GLU A 245 7.27 -20.99 28.69
N ARG A 246 6.13 -20.47 28.16
CA ARG A 246 5.10 -19.78 28.96
C ARG A 246 4.10 -20.77 29.53
N ASN A 247 3.75 -20.55 30.79
CA ASN A 247 2.66 -21.24 31.46
C ASN A 247 1.50 -20.27 31.74
N VAL A 248 0.28 -20.71 31.48
CA VAL A 248 -0.96 -20.02 31.82
C VAL A 248 -1.82 -21.01 32.61
N GLU A 249 -2.22 -20.66 33.82
CA GLU A 249 -3.03 -21.51 34.71
C GLU A 249 -2.41 -22.92 34.91
N GLY A 250 -1.07 -23.00 34.97
CA GLY A 250 -0.36 -24.28 35.18
C GLY A 250 -0.21 -25.12 33.91
N LYS A 251 -0.63 -24.64 32.73
CA LYS A 251 -0.50 -25.36 31.48
C LYS A 251 0.50 -24.64 30.55
N GLU A 252 1.38 -25.39 29.93
CA GLU A 252 2.29 -24.84 28.90
C GLU A 252 1.51 -24.35 27.69
N VAL A 253 1.81 -23.13 27.21
CA VAL A 253 1.18 -22.54 26.02
C VAL A 253 1.63 -23.27 24.74
N THR A 254 2.90 -23.64 24.68
CA THR A 254 3.52 -24.27 23.49
C THR A 254 4.27 -25.56 23.87
N PRO A 255 3.58 -26.62 24.37
CA PRO A 255 4.27 -27.78 24.94
C PRO A 255 5.12 -28.55 23.90
N TYR A 256 4.71 -28.62 22.65
CA TYR A 256 5.45 -29.30 21.60
C TYR A 256 6.67 -28.50 21.16
N LEU A 257 6.56 -27.19 21.01
CA LEU A 257 7.71 -26.32 20.66
C LEU A 257 8.70 -26.26 21.82
N ASN A 258 8.24 -26.18 23.07
CA ASN A 258 9.08 -26.24 24.26
C ASN A 258 9.88 -27.56 24.33
N ARG A 259 9.29 -28.66 23.85
CA ARG A 259 10.00 -29.93 23.76
C ARG A 259 11.11 -29.86 22.69
N TRP A 260 10.82 -29.27 21.53
CA TRP A 260 11.85 -29.09 20.48
C TRP A 260 13.01 -28.20 20.95
N LEU A 261 12.73 -27.14 21.73
CA LEU A 261 13.80 -26.28 22.27
C LEU A 261 14.80 -27.06 23.14
N LYS A 262 14.39 -28.17 23.73
CA LYS A 262 15.22 -29.06 24.56
C LYS A 262 15.90 -30.18 23.75
N ASP A 263 15.58 -30.32 22.47
CA ASP A 263 16.13 -31.35 21.59
C ASP A 263 17.52 -30.93 21.11
N SER A 264 18.49 -31.82 21.22
CA SER A 264 19.90 -31.58 20.80
C SER A 264 20.06 -31.34 19.29
N CYS A 265 19.07 -31.74 18.49
CA CYS A 265 19.04 -31.51 17.03
C CYS A 265 18.37 -30.19 16.65
N THR A 266 17.91 -29.40 17.61
CA THR A 266 17.25 -28.11 17.35
C THR A 266 18.26 -26.97 17.36
N LEU A 267 18.26 -26.18 16.27
CA LEU A 267 18.92 -24.86 16.25
C LEU A 267 17.87 -23.79 16.52
N TYR A 268 18.02 -23.09 17.63
CA TYR A 268 17.12 -21.99 18.02
C TYR A 268 17.82 -20.63 17.89
N ALA A 269 17.20 -19.72 17.17
CA ALA A 269 17.69 -18.36 16.94
C ALA A 269 16.68 -17.32 17.45
N PRO A 270 16.69 -16.99 18.76
CA PRO A 270 15.66 -16.15 19.40
C PRO A 270 15.73 -14.66 19.03
N ARG A 271 16.80 -14.22 18.40
CA ARG A 271 17.05 -12.79 18.09
C ARG A 271 16.86 -12.47 16.61
N VAL A 272 16.20 -13.35 15.84
CA VAL A 272 15.90 -13.06 14.45
C VAL A 272 14.85 -11.95 14.39
N GLN A 273 15.18 -10.87 13.69
CA GLN A 273 14.27 -9.77 13.46
C GLN A 273 13.60 -9.95 12.09
N THR A 274 12.31 -9.65 12.05
CA THR A 274 11.58 -9.68 10.78
C THR A 274 12.13 -8.67 9.78
N GLN A 275 12.24 -9.09 8.52
CA GLN A 275 12.63 -8.25 7.39
C GLN A 275 11.43 -7.97 6.46
N VAL A 276 10.22 -8.37 6.85
CA VAL A 276 9.02 -8.13 6.03
C VAL A 276 8.69 -6.64 5.97
N ARG A 277 8.00 -6.24 4.89
CA ARG A 277 7.56 -4.88 4.62
C ARG A 277 6.06 -4.86 4.29
N GLY A 278 5.64 -4.13 3.25
CA GLY A 278 4.24 -3.97 2.87
C GLY A 278 3.53 -5.27 2.50
N GLY A 279 4.25 -6.28 2.03
CA GLY A 279 3.70 -7.60 1.71
C GLY A 279 3.47 -8.51 2.91
N ARG A 280 4.03 -8.19 4.10
CA ARG A 280 3.84 -8.97 5.33
C ARG A 280 4.18 -10.46 5.15
N SER A 281 3.20 -11.37 5.35
CA SER A 281 3.39 -12.83 5.25
C SER A 281 3.91 -13.27 3.90
N ILE A 282 3.49 -12.63 2.80
CA ILE A 282 4.00 -12.97 1.47
C ILE A 282 5.47 -12.56 1.32
N ASP A 283 5.90 -11.49 1.98
CA ASP A 283 7.32 -11.11 2.02
C ASP A 283 8.17 -12.14 2.77
N ALA A 284 7.64 -12.74 3.83
CA ALA A 284 8.31 -13.84 4.52
C ALA A 284 8.50 -15.06 3.60
N GLN A 285 7.52 -15.35 2.74
CA GLN A 285 7.67 -16.39 1.72
C GLN A 285 8.78 -16.07 0.71
N LEU A 286 8.91 -14.80 0.29
CA LEU A 286 10.02 -14.38 -0.57
C LEU A 286 11.37 -14.61 0.11
N LEU A 287 11.53 -14.10 1.33
CA LEU A 287 12.76 -14.20 2.11
C LEU A 287 13.22 -15.66 2.25
N VAL A 288 12.31 -16.52 2.70
CA VAL A 288 12.64 -17.94 2.97
C VAL A 288 12.91 -18.71 1.70
N ASN A 289 12.14 -18.47 0.63
CA ASN A 289 12.32 -19.22 -0.61
C ASN A 289 13.47 -18.72 -1.48
N THR A 290 13.85 -17.45 -1.39
CA THR A 290 14.79 -16.85 -2.35
C THR A 290 16.00 -16.16 -1.71
N GLY A 291 15.93 -15.82 -0.43
CA GLY A 291 16.92 -14.96 0.22
C GLY A 291 16.86 -13.48 -0.20
N LEU A 292 15.91 -13.10 -1.07
CA LEU A 292 15.76 -11.72 -1.52
C LEU A 292 15.00 -10.87 -0.49
N LEU A 293 15.44 -9.63 -0.31
CA LEU A 293 14.72 -8.67 0.54
C LEU A 293 13.44 -8.18 -0.16
N PRO A 294 12.37 -7.94 0.59
CA PRO A 294 11.12 -7.41 0.06
C PRO A 294 11.26 -6.01 -0.52
N ILE A 295 10.40 -5.69 -1.47
CA ILE A 295 10.29 -4.34 -2.03
C ILE A 295 9.81 -3.34 -0.98
N ALA A 296 10.19 -2.07 -1.14
CA ALA A 296 9.88 -1.03 -0.16
C ALA A 296 8.36 -0.80 0.01
N ASN A 297 7.59 -0.83 -1.09
CA ASN A 297 6.16 -0.54 -1.11
C ASN A 297 5.40 -1.64 -1.85
N GLY A 298 4.23 -2.01 -1.30
CA GLY A 298 3.39 -3.06 -1.85
C GLY A 298 3.95 -4.47 -1.67
N ALA A 299 3.35 -5.43 -2.33
CA ALA A 299 3.76 -6.83 -2.30
C ALA A 299 4.39 -7.25 -3.64
N TYR A 300 5.52 -7.92 -3.58
CA TYR A 300 6.20 -8.40 -4.80
C TYR A 300 5.30 -9.36 -5.62
N SER A 301 4.49 -10.14 -4.95
CA SER A 301 3.57 -11.12 -5.56
C SER A 301 2.53 -10.48 -6.48
N ILE A 302 2.23 -9.21 -6.25
CA ILE A 302 1.27 -8.43 -7.03
C ILE A 302 2.01 -7.60 -8.09
N ARG A 303 3.14 -7.00 -7.71
CA ARG A 303 3.89 -6.13 -8.61
C ARG A 303 4.72 -6.91 -9.65
N PHE A 304 5.22 -8.07 -9.28
CA PHE A 304 6.11 -8.89 -10.11
C PHE A 304 5.67 -10.35 -10.20
N PRO A 305 4.38 -10.62 -10.54
CA PRO A 305 3.80 -11.97 -10.44
C PRO A 305 4.43 -12.97 -11.43
N ASN A 306 4.94 -12.47 -12.54
CA ASN A 306 5.47 -13.29 -13.64
C ASN A 306 7.01 -13.33 -13.68
N HIS A 307 7.69 -12.79 -12.68
CA HIS A 307 9.15 -12.79 -12.64
C HIS A 307 9.67 -14.19 -12.31
N ARG A 308 10.87 -14.49 -12.85
CA ARG A 308 11.57 -15.72 -12.53
C ARG A 308 12.39 -15.51 -11.25
N TYR A 309 12.06 -16.26 -10.23
CA TYR A 309 12.80 -16.22 -8.98
C TYR A 309 13.74 -17.41 -8.86
N PRO A 310 15.03 -17.22 -8.48
CA PRO A 310 15.82 -18.31 -7.92
C PRO A 310 15.15 -18.71 -6.60
N SER A 311 14.90 -20.00 -6.39
CA SER A 311 14.17 -20.43 -5.20
C SER A 311 14.70 -21.71 -4.61
N LEU A 312 14.50 -21.89 -3.30
CA LEU A 312 14.82 -23.11 -2.58
C LEU A 312 14.12 -24.33 -3.23
N ALA A 313 12.85 -24.18 -3.60
CA ALA A 313 12.10 -25.25 -4.26
C ALA A 313 12.75 -25.70 -5.58
N LYS A 314 13.18 -24.76 -6.43
CA LYS A 314 13.88 -25.06 -7.68
C LYS A 314 15.23 -25.72 -7.43
N ALA A 315 15.99 -25.22 -6.46
CA ALA A 315 17.28 -25.78 -6.11
C ALA A 315 17.15 -27.24 -5.58
N LEU A 316 16.19 -27.46 -4.69
CA LEU A 316 15.89 -28.80 -4.19
C LEU A 316 15.41 -29.75 -5.30
N LYS A 317 14.54 -29.25 -6.19
CA LYS A 317 14.09 -30.05 -7.35
C LYS A 317 15.24 -30.44 -8.24
N GLN A 318 16.17 -29.54 -8.50
CA GLN A 318 17.38 -29.84 -9.27
C GLN A 318 18.25 -30.87 -8.56
N ALA A 319 18.41 -30.79 -7.24
CA ALA A 319 19.19 -31.72 -6.44
C ALA A 319 18.55 -33.12 -6.32
N CYS A 320 17.23 -33.18 -6.19
CA CYS A 320 16.47 -34.44 -6.03
C CYS A 320 16.10 -35.11 -7.36
N GLY A 321 16.30 -34.44 -8.49
CA GLY A 321 15.88 -34.92 -9.82
C GLY A 321 14.34 -35.02 -9.93
N GLU A 322 13.86 -35.86 -10.85
CA GLU A 322 12.44 -36.03 -11.13
C GLU A 322 11.59 -36.59 -9.97
N LYS A 323 12.22 -37.17 -8.97
CA LYS A 323 11.54 -37.75 -7.80
C LYS A 323 11.17 -36.72 -6.74
N GLY A 324 11.76 -35.51 -6.78
CA GLY A 324 11.49 -34.44 -5.84
C GLY A 324 10.13 -33.80 -6.09
N ARG A 325 9.30 -33.75 -5.08
CA ARG A 325 7.99 -33.03 -5.12
C ARG A 325 8.06 -31.80 -4.25
N MET A 326 7.74 -30.64 -4.84
CA MET A 326 7.68 -29.35 -4.16
C MET A 326 6.22 -28.94 -3.98
N VAL A 327 5.78 -28.90 -2.74
CA VAL A 327 4.37 -28.65 -2.39
C VAL A 327 4.29 -27.41 -1.52
N GLY A 328 3.42 -26.48 -1.91
CA GLY A 328 3.00 -25.34 -1.09
C GLY A 328 1.67 -25.63 -0.42
N MET A 329 1.48 -25.10 0.79
CA MET A 329 0.22 -25.16 1.54
C MET A 329 -0.07 -23.77 2.11
N THR A 330 -1.32 -23.34 2.02
CA THR A 330 -1.80 -22.10 2.63
C THR A 330 -3.21 -22.30 3.17
N SER A 331 -3.52 -21.69 4.31
CA SER A 331 -4.88 -21.65 4.84
C SER A 331 -5.79 -20.66 4.11
N ASP A 332 -5.18 -19.77 3.32
CA ASP A 332 -5.91 -18.77 2.55
C ASP A 332 -6.38 -19.30 1.20
N LYS A 333 -7.28 -18.56 0.56
CA LYS A 333 -7.63 -18.79 -0.85
C LYS A 333 -6.41 -18.51 -1.73
N ARG A 334 -6.22 -19.31 -2.77
CA ARG A 334 -5.08 -19.20 -3.70
C ARG A 334 -4.95 -17.84 -4.39
N ILE A 335 -6.03 -17.06 -4.44
CA ILE A 335 -6.04 -15.72 -5.03
C ILE A 335 -5.46 -14.67 -4.07
N VAL A 336 -5.56 -14.88 -2.76
CA VAL A 336 -5.03 -13.97 -1.74
C VAL A 336 -3.53 -13.83 -1.92
N TRP A 337 -3.04 -12.59 -2.00
CA TRP A 337 -1.64 -12.29 -2.28
C TRP A 337 -1.08 -12.97 -3.53
N ASN A 338 -1.94 -13.40 -4.47
CA ASN A 338 -1.55 -14.15 -5.66
C ASN A 338 -0.73 -15.42 -5.33
N GLN A 339 -1.13 -16.15 -4.29
CA GLN A 339 -0.44 -17.36 -3.82
C GLN A 339 -0.20 -18.39 -4.94
N GLN A 340 -1.17 -18.53 -5.86
CA GLN A 340 -1.03 -19.44 -7.01
C GLN A 340 0.12 -19.01 -7.93
N GLY A 341 0.20 -17.71 -8.27
CA GLY A 341 1.27 -17.18 -9.11
C GLY A 341 2.63 -17.30 -8.44
N VAL A 342 2.70 -17.03 -7.13
CA VAL A 342 3.92 -17.16 -6.32
C VAL A 342 4.40 -18.62 -6.27
N ALA A 343 3.51 -19.56 -6.02
CA ALA A 343 3.85 -20.98 -6.01
C ALA A 343 4.45 -21.42 -7.35
N MET A 344 3.86 -21.03 -8.46
CA MET A 344 4.37 -21.31 -9.81
C MET A 344 5.73 -20.63 -10.04
N ALA A 345 5.86 -19.35 -9.66
CA ALA A 345 7.10 -18.58 -9.83
C ALA A 345 8.27 -19.17 -9.05
N PHE A 346 8.01 -19.76 -7.87
CA PHE A 346 9.00 -20.46 -7.05
C PHE A 346 9.24 -21.91 -7.47
N GLY A 347 8.45 -22.46 -8.40
CA GLY A 347 8.63 -23.81 -8.91
C GLY A 347 8.00 -24.89 -8.04
N PHE A 348 6.99 -24.58 -7.27
CA PHE A 348 6.16 -25.58 -6.59
C PHE A 348 5.33 -26.36 -7.62
N ASP A 349 5.23 -27.67 -7.46
CA ASP A 349 4.46 -28.56 -8.34
C ASP A 349 2.95 -28.45 -8.05
N ARG A 350 2.60 -28.15 -6.79
CA ARG A 350 1.21 -28.06 -6.34
C ARG A 350 1.07 -27.08 -5.17
N LEU A 351 -0.04 -26.32 -5.18
CA LEU A 351 -0.50 -25.51 -4.06
C LEU A 351 -1.81 -26.07 -3.52
N TYR A 352 -1.81 -26.42 -2.24
CA TYR A 352 -3.03 -26.69 -1.47
C TYR A 352 -3.47 -25.41 -0.80
N ASP A 353 -4.73 -25.03 -0.99
CA ASP A 353 -5.35 -23.83 -0.45
C ASP A 353 -6.54 -24.18 0.45
N GLU A 354 -7.22 -23.19 1.02
CA GLU A 354 -8.41 -23.34 1.86
C GLU A 354 -9.36 -24.43 1.34
N LYS A 355 -9.67 -24.41 0.04
CA LYS A 355 -10.56 -25.38 -0.58
C LYS A 355 -10.07 -26.82 -0.54
N SER A 356 -8.79 -27.03 -0.35
CA SER A 356 -8.20 -28.37 -0.27
C SER A 356 -8.40 -29.01 1.10
N PHE A 357 -8.69 -28.19 2.13
CA PHE A 357 -8.86 -28.61 3.51
C PHE A 357 -10.33 -28.60 4.00
N THR A 358 -11.21 -27.94 3.25
CA THR A 358 -12.64 -27.78 3.61
C THR A 358 -13.52 -28.91 3.11
N LYS A 359 -12.97 -29.99 2.55
CA LYS A 359 -13.77 -31.18 2.30
C LYS A 359 -13.89 -31.96 3.58
N GLU A 360 -15.09 -31.89 4.10
CA GLU A 360 -15.73 -32.77 5.06
C GLU A 360 -15.05 -34.14 5.20
N GLU A 361 -14.52 -34.36 6.36
CA GLU A 361 -14.50 -35.68 6.97
C GLU A 361 -15.00 -35.56 8.40
#